data_d93878f2bc6a332aae3146f89427ae5b
#
_entry.id   d93878f2bc6a332aae3146f89427ae5b
#
_cell.length_a   1.000
_cell.length_b   1.000
_cell.length_c   1.000
_cell.angle_alpha   90.00
_cell.angle_beta   90.00
_cell.angle_gamma   90.00
#
_symmetry.space_group_name_H-M   'P 1'
#
loop_
_entity.id
_entity.type
_entity.pdbx_description
1 polymer ?
#
loop_
_entity_poly.entity_id
_entity_poly.type
_entity_poly.pdbx_seq_one_letter_code
_entity_poly.pdbx_strand_id
1 'polypeptide(L)'
;MELNIVGGAYTLDNIEIAAQTCVNWVPQVSEIGGGAALIPTAGLVRKYSLDGAIKGMQRISNDWILIAHGEKISRVKGTEQVELGTIGPSTHVTMADNGLVAVVATGAALYAIDLKEWTLTQVTAEGFDGTQYVGFMDGYFIFATPETGRFGWLGLYNTDFDALSYATAEGSPDNIVRLMVVGREMWALGAHSIEVFYTSGGKDMPFTRVGGAFITVGCEAPRTAVNLGNSIIFVARTAEGGRQICVTQGYQAQRISTHCIEQVIKTADITQATAFGYQHNGHGYYVLSLPDIDKTYVFDTLTSMWHERAWRDTAGDLHRYRGQHHAYDGKDNLIGDWQNGNVYALNSKVFTDDGAPVYRERTIDYLPNEKRNVSYLRLELGMSVNASNIDQEVFLTWTDDYTRTWKPPIARPLGKEDDPVKRVIWRKMGAGRQRAFKIYTTATTRCAISAAYIEVQGANA
;
A
#
# COMPACT_ATOMS: atom_id res chain seq x y z
N MET A 1 -13.70 -0.16 33.10
CA MET A 1 -13.50 0.89 32.08
C MET A 1 -13.29 0.22 30.72
N GLU A 2 -13.99 0.67 29.72
CA GLU A 2 -13.75 0.23 28.35
C GLU A 2 -12.51 0.92 27.79
N LEU A 3 -11.69 0.18 27.03
CA LEU A 3 -10.51 0.68 26.36
C LEU A 3 -10.80 0.87 24.90
N ASN A 4 -10.38 1.98 24.31
CA ASN A 4 -10.45 2.17 22.87
C ASN A 4 -9.38 1.32 22.18
N ILE A 5 -9.71 0.06 21.90
CA ILE A 5 -8.80 -0.88 21.22
C ILE A 5 -8.88 -0.78 19.71
N VAL A 6 -10.02 -0.38 19.17
CA VAL A 6 -10.23 -0.24 17.72
C VAL A 6 -9.79 1.14 17.27
N GLY A 7 -8.86 1.21 16.36
CA GLY A 7 -8.32 2.46 15.81
C GLY A 7 -7.09 2.22 14.97
N GLY A 8 -6.66 3.26 14.27
CA GLY A 8 -5.46 3.22 13.43
C GLY A 8 -4.15 3.17 14.23
N ALA A 9 -3.04 3.05 13.50
CA ALA A 9 -1.71 3.25 14.04
C ALA A 9 -1.44 4.74 14.24
N TYR A 10 -0.96 5.11 15.41
CA TYR A 10 -0.61 6.49 15.73
C TYR A 10 0.54 6.49 16.76
N THR A 11 1.77 6.55 16.26
CA THR A 11 2.99 6.55 17.09
C THR A 11 3.81 7.80 16.80
N LEU A 12 4.06 8.62 17.80
CA LEU A 12 4.87 9.83 17.72
C LEU A 12 6.31 9.57 18.20
N ASP A 13 7.25 10.42 17.79
CA ASP A 13 8.63 10.42 18.31
C ASP A 13 8.62 10.58 19.85
N ASN A 14 7.71 11.42 20.35
CA ASN A 14 7.42 11.46 21.78
C ASN A 14 6.37 10.40 22.12
N ILE A 15 6.85 9.19 22.39
CA ILE A 15 6.04 8.02 22.76
C ILE A 15 5.22 8.20 24.04
N GLU A 16 5.54 9.21 24.86
CA GLU A 16 4.71 9.57 26.03
C GLU A 16 3.34 10.10 25.62
N ILE A 17 3.23 10.67 24.40
CA ILE A 17 1.98 11.25 23.90
C ILE A 17 1.16 10.19 23.17
N ALA A 18 1.82 9.37 22.33
CA ALA A 18 1.13 8.34 21.57
C ALA A 18 2.08 7.21 21.14
N ALA A 19 1.67 5.97 21.40
CA ALA A 19 2.43 4.77 21.08
C ALA A 19 1.53 3.65 20.50
N GLN A 20 0.48 4.02 19.77
CA GLN A 20 -0.48 3.05 19.24
C GLN A 20 0.04 2.40 17.96
N THR A 21 0.34 1.11 18.01
CA THR A 21 0.61 0.29 16.81
C THR A 21 -0.65 -0.47 16.40
N CYS A 22 -0.80 -0.74 15.11
CA CYS A 22 -1.83 -1.61 14.56
C CYS A 22 -1.21 -2.35 13.37
N VAL A 23 -0.66 -3.53 13.62
CA VAL A 23 0.07 -4.32 12.62
C VAL A 23 -0.75 -5.54 12.21
N ASN A 24 -1.00 -5.69 10.92
CA ASN A 24 -1.74 -6.80 10.32
C ASN A 24 -3.16 -7.02 10.90
N TRP A 25 -3.70 -6.00 11.51
CA TRP A 25 -5.12 -5.83 11.78
C TRP A 25 -5.66 -4.62 11.04
N VAL A 26 -6.92 -4.72 10.61
CA VAL A 26 -7.66 -3.65 9.93
C VAL A 26 -8.75 -3.17 10.86
N PRO A 27 -8.78 -1.89 11.21
CA PRO A 27 -9.92 -1.30 11.90
C PRO A 27 -11.15 -1.33 10.99
N GLN A 28 -12.21 -1.95 11.46
CA GLN A 28 -13.51 -1.95 10.80
C GLN A 28 -14.53 -1.27 11.71
N VAL A 29 -15.25 -0.30 11.16
CA VAL A 29 -16.25 0.48 11.87
C VAL A 29 -17.58 0.29 11.17
N SER A 30 -18.64 0.02 11.92
CA SER A 30 -19.99 -0.06 11.39
C SER A 30 -20.52 1.34 11.08
N GLU A 31 -21.06 1.54 9.90
CA GLU A 31 -21.75 2.77 9.52
C GLU A 31 -23.08 2.94 10.29
N ILE A 32 -23.61 1.85 10.83
CA ILE A 32 -24.87 1.81 11.56
C ILE A 32 -24.59 1.26 12.97
N GLY A 33 -24.96 2.01 14.00
CA GLY A 33 -24.95 1.52 15.39
C GLY A 33 -23.61 1.55 16.13
N GLY A 34 -22.55 2.15 15.57
CA GLY A 34 -21.30 2.45 16.29
C GLY A 34 -20.45 1.23 16.69
N GLY A 35 -20.74 0.03 16.19
CA GLY A 35 -19.92 -1.15 16.43
C GLY A 35 -18.58 -1.05 15.70
N ALA A 36 -17.48 -1.47 16.33
CA ALA A 36 -16.16 -1.47 15.73
C ALA A 36 -15.38 -2.73 16.13
N ALA A 37 -14.49 -3.19 15.24
CA ALA A 37 -13.63 -4.34 15.50
C ALA A 37 -12.29 -4.21 14.77
N LEU A 38 -11.26 -4.86 15.31
CA LEU A 38 -10.03 -5.14 14.58
C LEU A 38 -10.18 -6.51 13.93
N ILE A 39 -10.18 -6.55 12.61
CA ILE A 39 -10.23 -7.77 11.84
C ILE A 39 -8.84 -8.14 11.30
N PRO A 40 -8.50 -9.44 11.20
CA PRO A 40 -7.23 -9.83 10.63
C PRO A 40 -7.15 -9.46 9.14
N THR A 41 -5.98 -9.05 8.68
CA THR A 41 -5.72 -8.89 7.24
C THR A 41 -5.92 -10.20 6.49
N ALA A 42 -6.33 -10.12 5.22
CA ALA A 42 -6.37 -11.27 4.33
C ALA A 42 -4.97 -11.89 4.20
N GLY A 43 -4.91 -13.22 4.17
CA GLY A 43 -3.68 -13.95 3.96
C GLY A 43 -3.27 -14.00 2.49
N LEU A 44 -2.05 -14.48 2.27
CA LEU A 44 -1.46 -14.67 0.94
C LEU A 44 -1.42 -16.14 0.58
N VAL A 45 -1.91 -16.48 -0.61
CA VAL A 45 -1.84 -17.82 -1.19
C VAL A 45 -1.05 -17.72 -2.49
N ARG A 46 0.07 -18.45 -2.59
CA ARG A 46 0.90 -18.44 -3.79
C ARG A 46 0.13 -18.94 -5.01
N LYS A 47 0.16 -18.15 -6.07
CA LYS A 47 -0.51 -18.45 -7.34
C LYS A 47 0.47 -18.70 -8.47
N TYR A 48 1.53 -17.87 -8.56
CA TYR A 48 2.59 -18.03 -9.55
C TYR A 48 3.96 -17.91 -8.87
N SER A 49 4.97 -18.54 -9.51
CA SER A 49 6.36 -18.46 -9.12
C SER A 49 7.20 -18.19 -10.36
N LEU A 50 7.75 -17.01 -10.46
CA LEU A 50 8.55 -16.51 -11.55
C LEU A 50 10.02 -16.43 -11.12
N ASP A 51 10.91 -16.12 -12.06
CA ASP A 51 12.33 -15.95 -11.78
C ASP A 51 12.67 -14.49 -11.50
N GLY A 52 13.08 -14.19 -10.27
CA GLY A 52 13.47 -12.84 -9.82
C GLY A 52 12.32 -11.96 -9.33
N ALA A 53 12.66 -10.93 -8.58
CA ALA A 53 11.72 -10.02 -7.93
C ALA A 53 10.73 -9.37 -8.90
N ILE A 54 9.50 -9.20 -8.46
CA ILE A 54 8.46 -8.55 -9.26
C ILE A 54 8.71 -7.05 -9.32
N LYS A 55 8.69 -6.47 -10.53
CA LYS A 55 9.00 -5.06 -10.81
C LYS A 55 7.86 -4.27 -11.44
N GLY A 56 6.81 -4.95 -11.86
CA GLY A 56 5.60 -4.37 -12.39
C GLY A 56 4.56 -5.42 -12.71
N MET A 57 3.29 -5.08 -12.58
CA MET A 57 2.17 -5.95 -12.91
C MET A 57 1.06 -5.12 -13.53
N GLN A 58 0.48 -5.59 -14.62
CA GLN A 58 -0.61 -4.93 -15.32
C GLN A 58 -1.58 -5.94 -15.91
N ARG A 59 -2.88 -5.80 -15.60
CA ARG A 59 -3.93 -6.47 -16.39
C ARG A 59 -4.11 -5.72 -17.69
N ILE A 60 -4.14 -6.46 -18.79
CA ILE A 60 -4.36 -5.94 -20.14
C ILE A 60 -5.73 -6.33 -20.68
N SER A 61 -6.14 -5.72 -21.78
CA SER A 61 -7.52 -5.76 -22.32
C SER A 61 -8.06 -7.16 -22.62
N ASN A 62 -7.20 -8.16 -22.86
CA ASN A 62 -7.60 -9.55 -23.12
C ASN A 62 -7.55 -10.46 -21.88
N ASP A 63 -7.60 -9.85 -20.68
CA ASP A 63 -7.60 -10.50 -19.35
C ASP A 63 -6.32 -11.24 -18.97
N TRP A 64 -5.25 -11.10 -19.71
CA TRP A 64 -3.94 -11.53 -19.26
C TRP A 64 -3.36 -10.53 -18.27
N ILE A 65 -2.50 -11.02 -17.40
CA ILE A 65 -1.66 -10.18 -16.56
C ILE A 65 -0.25 -10.22 -17.11
N LEU A 66 0.29 -9.08 -17.49
CA LEU A 66 1.72 -8.94 -17.78
C LEU A 66 2.45 -8.70 -16.45
N ILE A 67 3.56 -9.41 -16.27
CA ILE A 67 4.39 -9.35 -15.06
C ILE A 67 5.84 -9.15 -15.49
N ALA A 68 6.42 -8.03 -15.11
CA ALA A 68 7.85 -7.79 -15.18
C ALA A 68 8.53 -8.34 -13.92
N HIS A 69 9.53 -9.20 -14.09
CA HIS A 69 10.24 -9.86 -12.99
C HIS A 69 11.71 -10.09 -13.36
N GLY A 70 12.63 -9.88 -12.40
CA GLY A 70 14.06 -9.89 -12.73
C GLY A 70 14.38 -8.93 -13.88
N GLU A 71 14.84 -9.47 -15.01
CA GLU A 71 15.08 -8.75 -16.26
C GLU A 71 14.15 -9.21 -17.39
N LYS A 72 13.07 -9.90 -17.05
CA LYS A 72 12.17 -10.58 -17.99
C LYS A 72 10.75 -10.06 -17.86
N ILE A 73 9.95 -10.39 -18.86
CA ILE A 73 8.51 -10.18 -18.84
C ILE A 73 7.78 -11.48 -19.17
N SER A 74 6.75 -11.78 -18.43
CA SER A 74 5.89 -12.94 -18.61
C SER A 74 4.42 -12.52 -18.67
N ARG A 75 3.59 -13.37 -19.27
CA ARG A 75 2.15 -13.28 -19.19
C ARG A 75 1.60 -14.44 -18.37
N VAL A 76 0.56 -14.17 -17.59
CA VAL A 76 -0.12 -15.19 -16.80
C VAL A 76 -1.64 -15.06 -16.93
N LYS A 77 -2.35 -16.21 -16.96
CA LYS A 77 -3.82 -16.26 -16.91
C LYS A 77 -4.27 -17.64 -16.41
N GLY A 78 -5.08 -17.69 -15.34
CA GLY A 78 -5.50 -18.96 -14.74
C GLY A 78 -4.34 -19.77 -14.20
N THR A 79 -4.00 -20.87 -14.83
CA THR A 79 -2.82 -21.72 -14.51
C THR A 79 -1.69 -21.56 -15.54
N GLU A 80 -1.93 -20.80 -16.60
CA GLU A 80 -0.95 -20.59 -17.66
C GLU A 80 0.05 -19.52 -17.27
N GLN A 81 1.34 -19.79 -17.51
CA GLN A 81 2.46 -18.90 -17.30
C GLN A 81 3.43 -19.05 -18.46
N VAL A 82 3.69 -17.97 -19.19
CA VAL A 82 4.56 -17.96 -20.37
C VAL A 82 5.51 -16.77 -20.30
N GLU A 83 6.80 -17.04 -20.38
CA GLU A 83 7.83 -16.02 -20.55
C GLU A 83 7.80 -15.48 -21.99
N LEU A 84 7.80 -14.16 -22.14
CA LEU A 84 7.77 -13.49 -23.46
C LEU A 84 9.15 -13.05 -23.90
N GLY A 85 10.07 -12.77 -22.99
CA GLY A 85 11.43 -12.37 -23.30
C GLY A 85 12.08 -11.47 -22.26
N THR A 86 13.24 -10.92 -22.64
CA THR A 86 14.07 -10.08 -21.78
C THR A 86 13.82 -8.59 -22.06
N ILE A 87 13.67 -7.80 -20.99
CA ILE A 87 13.46 -6.34 -21.03
C ILE A 87 14.61 -5.55 -20.41
N GLY A 88 15.69 -6.24 -20.02
CA GLY A 88 16.86 -5.63 -19.39
C GLY A 88 16.67 -5.22 -17.92
N PRO A 89 17.74 -4.68 -17.32
CA PRO A 89 17.71 -4.29 -15.92
C PRO A 89 16.78 -3.10 -15.69
N SER A 90 15.94 -3.21 -14.67
CA SER A 90 15.05 -2.13 -14.23
C SER A 90 14.75 -2.27 -12.74
N THR A 91 14.34 -1.20 -12.09
CA THR A 91 13.90 -1.22 -10.68
C THR A 91 12.39 -1.11 -10.55
N HIS A 92 11.74 -0.61 -11.58
CA HIS A 92 10.29 -0.43 -11.66
C HIS A 92 9.88 -0.43 -13.13
N VAL A 93 8.78 -1.08 -13.45
CA VAL A 93 8.26 -1.20 -14.81
C VAL A 93 6.81 -0.76 -14.83
N THR A 94 6.47 0.12 -15.77
CA THR A 94 5.08 0.50 -16.05
C THR A 94 4.65 -0.03 -17.41
N MET A 95 3.37 -0.30 -17.55
CA MET A 95 2.80 -0.92 -18.73
C MET A 95 1.46 -0.28 -19.07
N ALA A 96 1.13 -0.26 -20.35
CA ALA A 96 -0.18 0.13 -20.84
C ALA A 96 -0.51 -0.67 -22.10
N ASP A 97 -1.79 -0.84 -22.44
CA ASP A 97 -2.20 -1.52 -23.67
C ASP A 97 -3.38 -0.82 -24.35
N ASN A 98 -3.50 -1.05 -25.65
CA ASN A 98 -4.60 -0.55 -26.49
C ASN A 98 -5.51 -1.68 -27.02
N GLY A 99 -5.36 -2.90 -26.53
CA GLY A 99 -6.06 -4.10 -26.99
C GLY A 99 -5.41 -4.82 -28.17
N LEU A 100 -4.47 -4.20 -28.86
CA LEU A 100 -3.70 -4.78 -29.98
C LEU A 100 -2.22 -4.96 -29.60
N VAL A 101 -1.67 -3.96 -28.93
CA VAL A 101 -0.28 -3.90 -28.50
C VAL A 101 -0.24 -3.49 -27.03
N ALA A 102 0.63 -4.11 -26.25
CA ALA A 102 0.99 -3.62 -24.93
C ALA A 102 2.39 -3.00 -24.98
N VAL A 103 2.56 -1.88 -24.26
CA VAL A 103 3.83 -1.16 -24.18
C VAL A 103 4.37 -1.29 -22.77
N VAL A 104 5.68 -1.51 -22.65
CA VAL A 104 6.41 -1.76 -21.40
C VAL A 104 7.55 -0.77 -21.27
N ALA A 105 7.50 0.09 -20.27
CA ALA A 105 8.50 1.11 -19.99
C ALA A 105 9.38 0.68 -18.82
N THR A 106 10.70 0.63 -19.03
CA THR A 106 11.68 0.16 -18.04
C THR A 106 12.53 1.28 -17.44
N GLY A 107 12.34 2.51 -17.90
CA GLY A 107 13.20 3.66 -17.62
C GLY A 107 14.21 3.88 -18.72
N ALA A 108 15.02 2.88 -19.04
CA ALA A 108 16.04 2.95 -20.10
C ALA A 108 15.51 2.63 -21.49
N ALA A 109 14.42 1.89 -21.60
CA ALA A 109 13.87 1.42 -22.88
C ALA A 109 12.34 1.33 -22.85
N LEU A 110 11.78 1.28 -24.05
CA LEU A 110 10.38 0.98 -24.30
C LEU A 110 10.30 -0.28 -25.14
N TYR A 111 9.42 -1.19 -24.76
CA TYR A 111 9.16 -2.42 -25.51
C TYR A 111 7.69 -2.46 -25.94
N ALA A 112 7.43 -3.06 -27.08
CA ALA A 112 6.10 -3.35 -27.57
C ALA A 112 5.88 -4.86 -27.63
N ILE A 113 4.70 -5.31 -27.18
CA ILE A 113 4.25 -6.69 -27.22
C ILE A 113 3.03 -6.74 -28.13
N ASP A 114 3.12 -7.42 -29.27
CA ASP A 114 1.96 -7.74 -30.09
C ASP A 114 1.05 -8.71 -29.31
N LEU A 115 -0.20 -8.34 -29.03
CA LEU A 115 -1.10 -9.13 -28.20
C LEU A 115 -1.76 -10.31 -28.94
N LYS A 116 -1.57 -10.41 -30.25
CA LYS A 116 -2.03 -11.54 -31.05
C LYS A 116 -0.94 -12.61 -31.18
N GLU A 117 0.26 -12.19 -31.60
CA GLU A 117 1.39 -13.10 -31.85
C GLU A 117 2.29 -13.28 -30.62
N TRP A 118 2.14 -12.42 -29.60
CA TRP A 118 2.91 -12.39 -28.36
C TRP A 118 4.42 -12.19 -28.58
N THR A 119 4.77 -11.44 -29.59
CA THR A 119 6.15 -11.08 -29.89
C THR A 119 6.55 -9.82 -29.14
N LEU A 120 7.72 -9.89 -28.50
CA LEU A 120 8.34 -8.76 -27.77
C LEU A 120 9.35 -8.08 -28.69
N THR A 121 9.22 -6.78 -28.92
CA THR A 121 10.15 -5.98 -29.72
C THR A 121 10.53 -4.71 -28.96
N GLN A 122 11.79 -4.29 -29.03
CA GLN A 122 12.18 -3.00 -28.48
C GLN A 122 11.82 -1.88 -29.46
N VAL A 123 11.19 -0.84 -28.94
CA VAL A 123 10.94 0.39 -29.70
C VAL A 123 12.24 1.19 -29.73
N THR A 124 12.88 1.22 -30.90
CA THR A 124 14.13 1.96 -31.11
C THR A 124 13.85 3.08 -32.11
N ALA A 125 14.14 4.31 -31.71
CA ALA A 125 13.97 5.48 -32.56
C ALA A 125 15.01 6.54 -32.21
N GLU A 126 15.44 7.30 -33.23
CA GLU A 126 16.34 8.43 -33.03
C GLU A 126 15.66 9.52 -32.18
N GLY A 127 16.35 9.97 -31.14
CA GLY A 127 15.84 10.99 -30.21
C GLY A 127 14.91 10.43 -29.11
N PHE A 128 14.83 9.09 -28.93
CA PHE A 128 14.13 8.48 -27.80
C PHE A 128 15.12 8.08 -26.71
N ASP A 129 15.05 8.79 -25.56
CA ASP A 129 15.96 8.61 -24.42
C ASP A 129 15.41 7.66 -23.34
N GLY A 130 14.40 6.86 -23.69
CA GLY A 130 13.71 5.98 -22.75
C GLY A 130 12.60 6.68 -21.97
N THR A 131 11.86 5.92 -21.19
CA THR A 131 10.84 6.42 -20.28
C THR A 131 10.58 5.46 -19.14
N GLN A 132 10.25 6.01 -17.96
CA GLN A 132 9.85 5.21 -16.80
C GLN A 132 8.32 5.00 -16.76
N TYR A 133 7.55 5.91 -17.36
CA TYR A 133 6.11 5.94 -17.19
C TYR A 133 5.41 6.04 -18.53
N VAL A 134 4.51 5.10 -18.78
CA VAL A 134 3.67 5.04 -19.96
C VAL A 134 2.21 4.92 -19.56
N GLY A 135 1.32 5.56 -20.32
CA GLY A 135 -0.13 5.44 -20.22
C GLY A 135 -0.75 5.30 -21.61
N PHE A 136 -2.02 4.92 -21.67
CA PHE A 136 -2.80 4.88 -22.90
C PHE A 136 -4.06 5.71 -22.74
N MET A 137 -4.31 6.61 -23.66
CA MET A 137 -5.49 7.47 -23.67
C MET A 137 -5.92 7.79 -25.12
N ASP A 138 -7.19 7.51 -25.41
CA ASP A 138 -7.85 7.88 -26.67
C ASP A 138 -7.06 7.52 -27.94
N GLY A 139 -6.40 6.35 -27.96
CA GLY A 139 -5.66 5.85 -29.10
C GLY A 139 -4.16 6.13 -29.09
N TYR A 140 -3.66 6.92 -28.16
CA TYR A 140 -2.24 7.26 -28.03
C TYR A 140 -1.60 6.60 -26.82
N PHE A 141 -0.44 6.01 -26.99
CA PHE A 141 0.47 5.76 -25.86
C PHE A 141 1.22 7.04 -25.54
N ILE A 142 1.17 7.44 -24.29
CA ILE A 142 1.74 8.69 -23.79
C ILE A 142 2.84 8.36 -22.80
N PHE A 143 3.96 9.07 -22.87
CA PHE A 143 5.10 8.84 -22.00
C PHE A 143 5.73 10.16 -21.54
N ALA A 144 6.35 10.16 -20.34
CA ALA A 144 7.12 11.29 -19.85
C ALA A 144 8.56 11.20 -20.36
N THR A 145 9.12 12.32 -20.83
CA THR A 145 10.55 12.42 -21.16
C THR A 145 11.34 12.65 -19.88
N PRO A 146 12.33 11.80 -19.58
CA PRO A 146 13.10 11.90 -18.34
C PRO A 146 13.72 13.28 -18.10
N GLU A 147 13.69 13.73 -16.85
CA GLU A 147 14.32 14.98 -16.38
C GLU A 147 13.88 16.26 -17.12
N THR A 148 12.71 16.24 -17.73
CA THR A 148 12.14 17.40 -18.43
C THR A 148 10.68 17.65 -18.02
N GLY A 149 10.16 18.83 -18.37
CA GLY A 149 8.71 19.12 -18.34
C GLY A 149 7.96 18.59 -19.57
N ARG A 150 8.54 17.67 -20.35
CA ARG A 150 7.97 17.20 -21.62
C ARG A 150 7.29 15.84 -21.45
N PHE A 151 6.24 15.67 -22.22
CA PHE A 151 5.64 14.36 -22.50
C PHE A 151 5.52 14.18 -23.99
N GLY A 152 5.69 12.93 -24.44
CA GLY A 152 5.54 12.55 -25.85
C GLY A 152 4.42 11.54 -26.01
N TRP A 153 4.09 11.24 -27.25
CA TRP A 153 3.13 10.22 -27.61
C TRP A 153 3.59 9.44 -28.85
N LEU A 154 3.17 8.18 -28.93
CA LEU A 154 3.34 7.35 -30.12
C LEU A 154 2.19 7.58 -31.10
N GLY A 155 2.34 7.09 -32.33
CA GLY A 155 1.30 7.22 -33.35
C GLY A 155 -0.06 6.66 -32.92
N LEU A 156 -1.11 7.12 -33.56
CA LEU A 156 -2.48 6.73 -33.24
C LEU A 156 -2.70 5.22 -33.46
N TYR A 157 -3.03 4.49 -32.40
CA TYR A 157 -3.21 3.02 -32.35
C TYR A 157 -2.00 2.18 -32.79
N ASN A 158 -0.81 2.76 -32.85
CA ASN A 158 0.44 2.06 -33.17
C ASN A 158 1.56 2.47 -32.22
N THR A 159 2.77 2.00 -32.48
CA THR A 159 3.98 2.28 -31.69
C THR A 159 5.02 3.06 -32.49
N ASP A 160 4.62 3.72 -33.59
CA ASP A 160 5.50 4.56 -34.35
C ASP A 160 5.89 5.79 -33.53
N PHE A 161 7.19 6.01 -33.41
CA PHE A 161 7.74 7.17 -32.71
C PHE A 161 8.09 8.28 -33.69
N ASP A 162 7.65 9.48 -33.39
CA ASP A 162 8.08 10.72 -34.06
C ASP A 162 8.68 11.65 -33.02
N ALA A 163 9.95 12.01 -33.20
CA ALA A 163 10.68 12.91 -32.29
C ALA A 163 10.06 14.31 -32.16
N LEU A 164 9.16 14.71 -33.08
CA LEU A 164 8.41 15.95 -33.00
C LEU A 164 7.06 15.81 -32.26
N SER A 165 6.65 14.60 -31.93
CA SER A 165 5.41 14.31 -31.20
C SER A 165 5.62 14.48 -29.69
N TYR A 166 5.76 15.73 -29.25
CA TYR A 166 5.87 16.08 -27.83
C TYR A 166 5.18 17.39 -27.48
N ALA A 167 4.89 17.56 -26.21
CA ALA A 167 4.45 18.81 -25.62
C ALA A 167 5.11 19.05 -24.27
N THR A 168 5.02 20.28 -23.78
CA THR A 168 5.59 20.69 -22.50
C THR A 168 4.48 21.10 -21.55
N ALA A 169 4.57 20.67 -20.27
CA ALA A 169 3.77 21.21 -19.20
C ALA A 169 4.35 22.56 -18.80
N GLU A 170 3.69 23.65 -19.22
CA GLU A 170 4.23 25.02 -19.15
C GLU A 170 3.61 25.88 -18.04
N GLY A 171 2.70 25.29 -17.24
CA GLY A 171 2.06 26.02 -16.14
C GLY A 171 3.01 26.38 -15.00
N SER A 172 4.09 25.63 -14.87
CA SER A 172 5.21 25.87 -13.96
C SER A 172 6.51 25.40 -14.60
N PRO A 173 7.66 26.03 -14.35
CA PRO A 173 8.97 25.52 -14.77
C PRO A 173 9.34 24.29 -13.92
N ASP A 174 8.70 23.17 -14.16
CA ASP A 174 8.76 21.97 -13.35
C ASP A 174 8.98 20.73 -14.22
N ASN A 175 9.77 19.78 -13.75
CA ASN A 175 9.97 18.50 -14.46
C ASN A 175 8.84 17.54 -14.15
N ILE A 176 8.32 16.84 -15.17
CA ILE A 176 7.36 15.78 -14.99
C ILE A 176 8.08 14.59 -14.35
N VAL A 177 7.70 14.23 -13.13
CA VAL A 177 8.26 13.10 -12.38
C VAL A 177 7.39 11.84 -12.48
N ARG A 178 6.12 12.00 -12.80
CA ARG A 178 5.17 10.90 -13.00
C ARG A 178 4.09 11.30 -14.01
N LEU A 179 3.76 10.39 -14.90
CA LEU A 179 2.61 10.52 -15.81
C LEU A 179 1.59 9.44 -15.47
N MET A 180 0.32 9.81 -15.39
CA MET A 180 -0.79 8.89 -15.13
C MET A 180 -1.98 9.21 -16.01
N VAL A 181 -2.71 8.19 -16.42
CA VAL A 181 -4.00 8.34 -17.08
C VAL A 181 -5.09 7.91 -16.10
N VAL A 182 -6.02 8.83 -15.82
CA VAL A 182 -7.15 8.60 -14.92
C VAL A 182 -8.43 8.99 -15.65
N GLY A 183 -9.29 8.00 -15.89
CA GLY A 183 -10.46 8.20 -16.75
C GLY A 183 -10.04 8.55 -18.18
N ARG A 184 -10.41 9.74 -18.65
CA ARG A 184 -10.03 10.28 -19.96
C ARG A 184 -9.14 11.51 -19.84
N GLU A 185 -8.34 11.57 -18.81
CA GLU A 185 -7.42 12.66 -18.53
C GLU A 185 -6.01 12.13 -18.28
N MET A 186 -5.04 12.82 -18.83
CA MET A 186 -3.62 12.64 -18.52
C MET A 186 -3.21 13.62 -17.43
N TRP A 187 -2.69 13.10 -16.34
CA TRP A 187 -2.17 13.84 -15.20
C TRP A 187 -0.64 13.85 -15.28
N ALA A 188 -0.07 15.00 -15.52
CA ALA A 188 1.37 15.23 -15.50
C ALA A 188 1.76 15.75 -14.10
N LEU A 189 2.25 14.83 -13.26
CA LEU A 189 2.71 15.16 -11.92
C LEU A 189 4.15 15.66 -12.00
N GLY A 190 4.36 16.93 -11.68
CA GLY A 190 5.67 17.52 -11.53
C GLY A 190 6.18 17.44 -10.10
N ALA A 191 7.42 17.86 -9.86
CA ALA A 191 8.01 17.90 -8.52
C ALA A 191 7.36 18.95 -7.59
N HIS A 192 6.73 20.00 -8.17
CA HIS A 192 6.12 21.10 -7.43
C HIS A 192 4.68 21.40 -7.82
N SER A 193 4.21 20.88 -8.98
CA SER A 193 2.88 21.16 -9.50
C SER A 193 2.31 19.94 -10.24
N ILE A 194 1.00 19.97 -10.51
CA ILE A 194 0.33 18.96 -11.33
C ILE A 194 -0.53 19.67 -12.36
N GLU A 195 -0.38 19.26 -13.61
CA GLU A 195 -1.19 19.70 -14.73
C GLU A 195 -2.01 18.57 -15.32
N VAL A 196 -3.20 18.88 -15.80
CA VAL A 196 -4.12 17.90 -16.36
C VAL A 196 -4.43 18.23 -17.80
N PHE A 197 -4.38 17.22 -18.65
CA PHE A 197 -4.62 17.31 -20.08
C PHE A 197 -5.72 16.35 -20.53
N TYR A 198 -6.42 16.70 -21.60
CA TYR A 198 -7.39 15.85 -22.28
C TYR A 198 -7.10 15.80 -23.77
N THR A 199 -7.68 14.83 -24.46
CA THR A 199 -7.52 14.70 -25.92
C THR A 199 -8.49 15.66 -26.62
N SER A 200 -7.94 16.65 -27.35
CA SER A 200 -8.73 17.62 -28.13
C SER A 200 -8.95 17.22 -29.58
N GLY A 201 -8.22 16.20 -30.07
CA GLY A 201 -8.30 15.71 -31.45
C GLY A 201 -7.55 16.59 -32.46
N GLY A 202 -6.68 17.49 -32.01
CA GLY A 202 -5.80 18.27 -32.89
C GLY A 202 -4.83 17.38 -33.64
N LYS A 203 -4.58 17.65 -34.93
CA LYS A 203 -3.75 16.81 -35.79
C LYS A 203 -2.27 16.83 -35.35
N ASP A 204 -1.73 18.01 -35.07
CA ASP A 204 -0.31 18.19 -34.71
C ASP A 204 -0.10 18.14 -33.19
N MET A 205 -1.11 18.55 -32.41
CA MET A 205 -1.12 18.54 -30.96
C MET A 205 -2.45 17.95 -30.47
N PRO A 206 -2.50 16.64 -30.20
CA PRO A 206 -3.77 16.00 -29.81
C PRO A 206 -4.21 16.30 -28.38
N PHE A 207 -3.35 16.85 -27.54
CA PHE A 207 -3.62 17.10 -26.13
C PHE A 207 -3.76 18.60 -25.82
N THR A 208 -4.72 18.94 -24.98
CA THR A 208 -4.96 20.30 -24.51
C THR A 208 -5.09 20.30 -22.99
N ARG A 209 -4.50 21.29 -22.34
CA ARG A 209 -4.59 21.46 -20.89
C ARG A 209 -6.01 21.79 -20.46
N VAL A 210 -6.46 21.15 -19.39
CA VAL A 210 -7.75 21.44 -18.76
C VAL A 210 -7.68 22.81 -18.08
N GLY A 211 -8.52 23.75 -18.50
CA GLY A 211 -8.57 25.10 -17.91
C GLY A 211 -8.96 25.03 -16.43
N GLY A 212 -8.16 25.65 -15.57
CA GLY A 212 -8.40 25.65 -14.12
C GLY A 212 -7.94 24.38 -13.37
N ALA A 213 -7.43 23.37 -14.05
CA ALA A 213 -6.90 22.15 -13.44
C ALA A 213 -5.39 22.26 -13.22
N PHE A 214 -4.98 23.24 -12.42
CA PHE A 214 -3.59 23.41 -11.99
C PHE A 214 -3.50 23.28 -10.48
N ILE A 215 -2.69 22.32 -10.01
CA ILE A 215 -2.55 22.00 -8.59
C ILE A 215 -1.13 22.43 -8.14
N THR A 216 -1.05 23.25 -7.11
CA THR A 216 0.22 23.81 -6.57
C THR A 216 0.92 22.90 -5.58
N VAL A 217 0.71 21.59 -5.69
CA VAL A 217 1.35 20.54 -4.89
C VAL A 217 1.97 19.54 -5.85
N GLY A 218 3.25 19.24 -5.68
CA GLY A 218 3.98 18.29 -6.52
C GLY A 218 4.08 16.89 -5.92
N CYS A 219 4.56 15.94 -6.71
CA CYS A 219 4.82 14.57 -6.30
C CYS A 219 6.31 14.38 -5.99
N GLU A 220 6.67 14.16 -4.73
CA GLU A 220 8.08 14.02 -4.33
C GLU A 220 8.61 12.59 -4.53
N ALA A 221 7.73 11.59 -4.41
CA ALA A 221 8.08 10.18 -4.61
C ALA A 221 7.23 9.57 -5.74
N PRO A 222 7.71 9.59 -7.00
CA PRO A 222 6.91 9.25 -8.17
C PRO A 222 6.28 7.84 -8.16
N ARG A 223 6.98 6.85 -7.59
CA ARG A 223 6.49 5.47 -7.50
C ARG A 223 5.40 5.28 -6.46
N THR A 224 5.09 6.32 -5.68
CA THR A 224 4.01 6.30 -4.69
C THR A 224 2.68 6.81 -5.24
N ALA A 225 2.67 7.39 -6.46
CA ALA A 225 1.43 7.85 -7.07
C ALA A 225 0.61 6.66 -7.61
N VAL A 226 -0.61 6.54 -7.11
CA VAL A 226 -1.52 5.41 -7.36
C VAL A 226 -2.91 5.93 -7.68
N ASN A 227 -3.50 5.41 -8.75
CA ASN A 227 -4.93 5.62 -9.03
C ASN A 227 -5.76 4.63 -8.21
N LEU A 228 -6.64 5.15 -7.37
CA LEU A 228 -7.58 4.37 -6.59
C LEU A 228 -8.98 5.02 -6.65
N GLY A 229 -9.89 4.39 -7.40
CA GLY A 229 -11.26 4.88 -7.52
C GLY A 229 -11.39 6.26 -8.17
N ASN A 230 -10.67 6.54 -9.25
CA ASN A 230 -10.61 7.82 -9.97
C ASN A 230 -9.94 8.97 -9.19
N SER A 231 -9.26 8.67 -8.10
CA SER A 231 -8.43 9.64 -7.36
C SER A 231 -6.99 9.18 -7.35
N ILE A 232 -6.06 10.11 -7.40
CA ILE A 232 -4.63 9.82 -7.27
C ILE A 232 -4.23 10.05 -5.82
N ILE A 233 -3.59 9.05 -5.21
CA ILE A 233 -2.96 9.16 -3.90
C ILE A 233 -1.46 9.13 -4.09
N PHE A 234 -0.72 10.04 -3.47
CA PHE A 234 0.72 10.17 -3.68
C PHE A 234 1.41 10.85 -2.48
N VAL A 235 2.71 10.62 -2.35
CA VAL A 235 3.56 11.38 -1.43
C VAL A 235 3.84 12.73 -2.07
N ALA A 236 3.32 13.77 -1.45
CA ALA A 236 3.31 15.14 -1.94
C ALA A 236 4.39 15.99 -1.28
N ARG A 237 4.86 17.00 -2.02
CA ARG A 237 5.68 18.09 -1.50
C ARG A 237 4.86 19.38 -1.51
N THR A 238 4.74 20.01 -0.35
CA THR A 238 4.09 21.33 -0.24
C THR A 238 5.01 22.46 -0.70
N ALA A 239 4.45 23.63 -0.96
CA ALA A 239 5.21 24.81 -1.33
C ALA A 239 6.26 25.20 -0.26
N GLU A 240 5.96 24.93 1.02
CA GLU A 240 6.85 25.18 2.15
C GLU A 240 7.91 24.08 2.34
N GLY A 241 7.95 23.06 1.46
CA GLY A 241 8.90 21.96 1.49
C GLY A 241 8.54 20.82 2.47
N GLY A 242 7.35 20.84 3.06
CA GLY A 242 6.84 19.76 3.90
C GLY A 242 6.42 18.54 3.08
N ARG A 243 6.58 17.33 3.63
CA ARG A 243 6.09 16.08 3.04
C ARG A 243 4.75 15.70 3.62
N GLN A 244 3.80 15.38 2.75
CA GLN A 244 2.46 14.94 3.11
C GLN A 244 2.05 13.78 2.20
N ILE A 245 1.00 13.04 2.58
CA ILE A 245 0.32 12.16 1.64
C ILE A 245 -1.00 12.81 1.30
N CYS A 246 -1.23 13.01 0.00
CA CYS A 246 -2.41 13.68 -0.51
C CYS A 246 -3.24 12.72 -1.39
N VAL A 247 -4.54 12.97 -1.44
CA VAL A 247 -5.48 12.40 -2.40
C VAL A 247 -6.05 13.52 -3.25
N THR A 248 -6.21 13.30 -4.55
CA THR A 248 -6.90 14.25 -5.43
C THR A 248 -8.42 14.10 -5.27
N GLN A 249 -9.11 15.22 -5.09
CA GLN A 249 -10.56 15.32 -5.18
C GLN A 249 -10.91 16.39 -6.22
N GLY A 250 -11.37 15.93 -7.39
CA GLY A 250 -11.36 16.79 -8.57
C GLY A 250 -9.94 17.30 -8.82
N TYR A 251 -9.79 18.57 -9.10
CA TYR A 251 -8.49 19.21 -9.36
C TYR A 251 -7.87 19.88 -8.11
N GLN A 252 -8.05 19.26 -6.95
CA GLN A 252 -7.47 19.71 -5.68
C GLN A 252 -6.78 18.57 -4.96
N ALA A 253 -5.69 18.85 -4.27
CA ALA A 253 -5.00 17.87 -3.41
C ALA A 253 -5.45 18.06 -1.96
N GLN A 254 -5.97 16.99 -1.36
CA GLN A 254 -6.37 16.96 0.05
C GLN A 254 -5.42 16.07 0.85
N ARG A 255 -4.97 16.57 1.99
CA ARG A 255 -4.13 15.83 2.93
C ARG A 255 -4.90 14.68 3.58
N ILE A 256 -4.31 13.48 3.55
CA ILE A 256 -4.79 12.28 4.24
C ILE A 256 -3.78 11.72 5.24
N SER A 257 -2.54 12.19 5.22
CA SER A 257 -1.53 11.80 6.20
C SER A 257 -1.84 12.36 7.58
N THR A 258 -1.58 11.56 8.61
CA THR A 258 -1.54 12.04 9.99
C THR A 258 -0.16 12.61 10.31
N HIS A 259 -0.06 13.40 11.37
CA HIS A 259 1.21 13.95 11.83
C HIS A 259 2.27 12.87 12.06
N CYS A 260 1.88 11.70 12.56
CA CYS A 260 2.79 10.56 12.72
C CYS A 260 3.37 10.06 11.41
N ILE A 261 2.55 9.89 10.38
CA ILE A 261 3.00 9.47 9.05
C ILE A 261 3.95 10.53 8.46
N GLU A 262 3.64 11.80 8.66
CA GLU A 262 4.49 12.90 8.17
C GLU A 262 5.85 12.94 8.85
N GLN A 263 5.93 12.69 10.16
CA GLN A 263 7.21 12.55 10.86
C GLN A 263 8.04 11.42 10.25
N VAL A 264 7.42 10.27 9.98
CA VAL A 264 8.10 9.12 9.36
C VAL A 264 8.63 9.46 7.98
N ILE A 265 7.78 9.97 7.06
CA ILE A 265 8.21 10.28 5.69
C ILE A 265 9.14 11.50 5.61
N LYS A 266 9.19 12.34 6.64
CA LYS A 266 10.12 13.46 6.74
C LYS A 266 11.55 12.99 6.95
N THR A 267 11.74 11.96 7.77
CA THR A 267 13.07 11.44 8.16
C THR A 267 13.56 10.32 7.26
N ALA A 268 12.65 9.53 6.68
CA ALA A 268 13.00 8.43 5.78
C ALA A 268 13.51 8.91 4.42
N ASP A 269 14.43 8.14 3.82
CA ASP A 269 14.73 8.27 2.39
C ASP A 269 13.58 7.67 1.57
N ILE A 270 12.83 8.53 0.89
CA ILE A 270 11.67 8.14 0.07
C ILE A 270 11.99 7.93 -1.41
N THR A 271 13.24 7.99 -1.82
CA THR A 271 13.65 7.80 -3.23
C THR A 271 13.26 6.43 -3.77
N GLN A 272 13.27 5.42 -2.91
CA GLN A 272 12.85 4.06 -3.22
C GLN A 272 11.45 3.71 -2.70
N ALA A 273 10.73 4.70 -2.15
CA ALA A 273 9.35 4.49 -1.71
C ALA A 273 8.46 4.08 -2.87
N THR A 274 7.59 3.11 -2.64
CA THR A 274 6.65 2.58 -3.64
C THR A 274 5.27 2.45 -3.03
N ALA A 275 4.24 2.56 -3.86
CA ALA A 275 2.90 2.26 -3.42
C ALA A 275 2.10 1.51 -4.50
N PHE A 276 1.08 0.82 -4.06
CA PHE A 276 0.02 0.27 -4.90
C PHE A 276 -1.33 0.42 -4.21
N GLY A 277 -2.39 0.36 -5.01
CA GLY A 277 -3.76 0.45 -4.51
C GLY A 277 -4.59 -0.74 -4.94
N TYR A 278 -5.52 -1.16 -4.12
CA TYR A 278 -6.48 -2.20 -4.46
C TYR A 278 -7.78 -2.04 -3.66
N GLN A 279 -8.84 -2.66 -4.17
CA GLN A 279 -10.11 -2.74 -3.46
C GLN A 279 -10.35 -4.17 -2.98
N HIS A 280 -10.82 -4.31 -1.76
CA HIS A 280 -11.12 -5.61 -1.16
C HIS A 280 -12.22 -5.48 -0.10
N ASN A 281 -13.29 -6.30 -0.22
CA ASN A 281 -14.42 -6.29 0.72
C ASN A 281 -15.05 -4.92 0.95
N GLY A 282 -15.14 -4.08 -0.08
CA GLY A 282 -15.71 -2.74 0.00
C GLY A 282 -14.74 -1.64 0.48
N HIS A 283 -13.55 -2.01 0.94
CA HIS A 283 -12.50 -1.06 1.33
C HIS A 283 -11.56 -0.78 0.16
N GLY A 284 -11.12 0.47 0.02
CA GLY A 284 -10.00 0.86 -0.83
C GLY A 284 -8.73 1.01 0.01
N TYR A 285 -7.68 0.32 -0.38
CA TYR A 285 -6.40 0.35 0.35
C TYR A 285 -5.31 1.00 -0.50
N TYR A 286 -4.65 2.00 0.06
CA TYR A 286 -3.39 2.55 -0.44
C TYR A 286 -2.25 2.00 0.40
N VAL A 287 -1.38 1.21 -0.19
CA VAL A 287 -0.28 0.50 0.48
C VAL A 287 1.02 1.20 0.15
N LEU A 288 1.62 1.87 1.12
CA LEU A 288 2.88 2.62 1.00
C LEU A 288 4.01 1.84 1.65
N SER A 289 4.99 1.41 0.88
CA SER A 289 6.22 0.77 1.35
C SER A 289 7.37 1.76 1.38
N LEU A 290 8.07 1.81 2.51
CA LEU A 290 9.25 2.63 2.78
C LEU A 290 10.46 1.71 3.02
N PRO A 291 11.22 1.36 1.97
CA PRO A 291 12.33 0.41 2.07
C PRO A 291 13.44 0.85 3.03
N ASP A 292 13.73 2.15 3.10
CA ASP A 292 14.78 2.72 3.96
C ASP A 292 14.63 2.35 5.45
N ILE A 293 13.39 2.38 5.93
CA ILE A 293 13.06 2.07 7.33
C ILE A 293 12.38 0.70 7.50
N ASP A 294 12.32 -0.09 6.43
CA ASP A 294 11.72 -1.43 6.37
C ASP A 294 10.29 -1.49 6.92
N LYS A 295 9.43 -0.54 6.52
CA LYS A 295 8.05 -0.38 6.97
C LYS A 295 7.06 -0.29 5.81
N THR A 296 5.83 -0.75 6.07
CA THR A 296 4.69 -0.57 5.17
C THR A 296 3.49 -0.02 5.92
N TYR A 297 3.01 1.13 5.48
CA TYR A 297 1.80 1.77 5.99
C TYR A 297 0.66 1.61 5.00
N VAL A 298 -0.54 1.44 5.50
CA VAL A 298 -1.74 1.25 4.70
C VAL A 298 -2.80 2.24 5.11
N PHE A 299 -3.30 3.01 4.16
CA PHE A 299 -4.46 3.87 4.34
C PHE A 299 -5.70 3.15 3.83
N ASP A 300 -6.71 3.09 4.66
CA ASP A 300 -8.03 2.59 4.32
C ASP A 300 -8.95 3.77 4.00
N THR A 301 -9.40 3.85 2.75
CA THR A 301 -10.22 4.98 2.28
C THR A 301 -11.62 5.00 2.89
N LEU A 302 -12.15 3.84 3.33
CA LEU A 302 -13.46 3.75 3.95
C LEU A 302 -13.45 4.30 5.38
N THR A 303 -12.45 3.90 6.17
CA THR A 303 -12.36 4.29 7.59
C THR A 303 -11.53 5.55 7.80
N SER A 304 -10.80 6.01 6.78
CA SER A 304 -9.80 7.09 6.86
C SER A 304 -8.72 6.83 7.91
N MET A 305 -8.42 5.56 8.19
CA MET A 305 -7.44 5.17 9.19
C MET A 305 -6.19 4.58 8.56
N TRP A 306 -5.05 4.86 9.20
CA TRP A 306 -3.78 4.25 8.87
C TRP A 306 -3.53 3.03 9.75
N HIS A 307 -2.98 1.95 9.17
CA HIS A 307 -2.46 0.79 9.87
C HIS A 307 -1.17 0.31 9.22
N GLU A 308 -0.48 -0.64 9.84
CA GLU A 308 0.76 -1.21 9.32
C GLU A 308 0.53 -2.62 8.77
N ARG A 309 1.31 -3.00 7.76
CA ARG A 309 1.48 -4.38 7.33
C ARG A 309 2.94 -4.78 7.40
N ALA A 310 3.17 -5.98 7.90
CA ALA A 310 4.49 -6.54 8.03
C ALA A 310 4.46 -8.04 7.76
N TRP A 311 5.57 -8.59 7.29
CA TRP A 311 5.81 -10.02 7.36
C TRP A 311 6.89 -10.32 8.39
N ARG A 312 6.89 -11.53 8.92
CA ARG A 312 7.83 -11.97 9.94
C ARG A 312 8.75 -13.03 9.35
N ASP A 313 10.04 -12.87 9.50
CA ASP A 313 11.02 -13.83 9.06
C ASP A 313 11.15 -15.03 10.03
N THR A 314 12.03 -15.98 9.72
CA THR A 314 12.28 -17.16 10.54
C THR A 314 13.04 -16.87 11.84
N ALA A 315 13.75 -15.73 11.91
CA ALA A 315 14.41 -15.27 13.14
C ALA A 315 13.42 -14.59 14.09
N GLY A 316 12.26 -14.20 13.59
CA GLY A 316 11.21 -13.55 14.33
C GLY A 316 11.16 -12.03 14.16
N ASP A 317 11.99 -11.48 13.27
CA ASP A 317 12.04 -10.07 12.97
C ASP A 317 10.91 -9.66 12.02
N LEU A 318 10.41 -8.44 12.20
CA LEU A 318 9.37 -7.86 11.36
C LEU A 318 9.99 -7.01 10.27
N HIS A 319 9.56 -7.27 9.04
CA HIS A 319 9.96 -6.56 7.84
C HIS A 319 8.74 -5.91 7.16
N ARG A 320 8.99 -4.99 6.24
CA ARG A 320 7.96 -4.39 5.39
C ARG A 320 7.18 -5.48 4.66
N TYR A 321 5.92 -5.21 4.35
CA TYR A 321 5.04 -6.16 3.67
C TYR A 321 5.68 -6.73 2.40
N ARG A 322 5.43 -8.01 2.10
CA ARG A 322 5.99 -8.68 0.91
C ARG A 322 5.50 -8.09 -0.39
N GLY A 323 4.26 -7.58 -0.41
CA GLY A 323 3.65 -7.02 -1.60
C GLY A 323 4.21 -5.65 -1.96
N GLN A 324 4.57 -5.48 -3.23
CA GLN A 324 5.02 -4.19 -3.80
C GLN A 324 4.26 -3.82 -5.07
N HIS A 325 3.70 -4.77 -5.78
CA HIS A 325 2.92 -4.57 -6.99
C HIS A 325 1.58 -5.29 -6.90
N HIS A 326 0.58 -4.77 -7.60
CA HIS A 326 -0.77 -5.31 -7.60
C HIS A 326 -1.34 -5.37 -9.01
N ALA A 327 -2.12 -6.41 -9.30
CA ALA A 327 -3.03 -6.48 -10.43
C ALA A 327 -4.28 -7.27 -10.04
N TYR A 328 -5.45 -6.87 -10.56
CA TYR A 328 -6.69 -7.62 -10.39
C TYR A 328 -6.94 -8.49 -11.63
N ASP A 329 -7.04 -9.81 -11.45
CA ASP A 329 -7.19 -10.76 -12.57
C ASP A 329 -8.66 -11.01 -13.01
N GLY A 330 -9.59 -10.22 -12.46
CA GLY A 330 -11.03 -10.40 -12.66
C GLY A 330 -11.71 -11.21 -11.55
N LYS A 331 -10.93 -11.89 -10.70
CA LYS A 331 -11.40 -12.68 -9.57
C LYS A 331 -10.65 -12.36 -8.29
N ASP A 332 -9.32 -12.39 -8.35
CA ASP A 332 -8.44 -12.27 -7.20
C ASP A 332 -7.57 -11.01 -7.31
N ASN A 333 -7.29 -10.39 -6.17
CA ASN A 333 -6.25 -9.38 -6.04
C ASN A 333 -4.90 -10.10 -5.99
N LEU A 334 -4.08 -9.93 -7.03
CA LEU A 334 -2.75 -10.50 -7.12
C LEU A 334 -1.71 -9.52 -6.59
N ILE A 335 -0.82 -10.03 -5.75
CA ILE A 335 0.23 -9.26 -5.09
C ILE A 335 1.59 -9.83 -5.47
N GLY A 336 2.45 -9.01 -6.08
CA GLY A 336 3.82 -9.37 -6.45
C GLY A 336 4.81 -9.10 -5.33
N ASP A 337 5.70 -10.07 -5.07
CA ASP A 337 6.72 -10.01 -4.03
C ASP A 337 7.94 -9.20 -4.50
N TRP A 338 8.43 -8.32 -3.65
CA TRP A 338 9.61 -7.49 -3.94
C TRP A 338 10.95 -8.22 -3.76
N GLN A 339 10.97 -9.35 -3.06
CA GLN A 339 12.18 -10.13 -2.77
C GLN A 339 12.45 -11.21 -3.83
N ASN A 340 11.37 -11.75 -4.38
CA ASN A 340 11.43 -12.93 -5.24
C ASN A 340 10.33 -12.89 -6.31
N GLY A 341 10.26 -13.93 -7.15
CA GLY A 341 9.28 -14.03 -8.25
C GLY A 341 7.91 -14.55 -7.84
N ASN A 342 7.57 -14.62 -6.57
CA ASN A 342 6.27 -15.13 -6.16
C ASN A 342 5.18 -14.08 -6.36
N VAL A 343 4.03 -14.54 -6.83
CA VAL A 343 2.80 -13.77 -6.92
C VAL A 343 1.73 -14.48 -6.13
N TYR A 344 1.12 -13.76 -5.21
CA TYR A 344 0.13 -14.26 -4.28
C TYR A 344 -1.27 -13.74 -4.62
N ALA A 345 -2.28 -14.56 -4.39
CA ALA A 345 -3.67 -14.12 -4.33
C ALA A 345 -4.04 -13.76 -2.89
N LEU A 346 -4.67 -12.59 -2.69
CA LEU A 346 -5.27 -12.21 -1.41
C LEU A 346 -6.50 -13.07 -1.14
N ASN A 347 -6.57 -13.67 0.05
CA ASN A 347 -7.69 -14.53 0.42
C ASN A 347 -8.17 -14.22 1.85
N SER A 348 -9.40 -13.73 1.96
CA SER A 348 -10.04 -13.39 3.25
C SER A 348 -10.34 -14.59 4.16
N LYS A 349 -10.27 -15.80 3.63
CA LYS A 349 -10.50 -17.05 4.38
C LYS A 349 -9.21 -17.69 4.87
N VAL A 350 -8.07 -17.16 4.45
CA VAL A 350 -6.73 -17.61 4.83
C VAL A 350 -6.08 -16.55 5.72
N PHE A 351 -5.45 -16.98 6.81
CA PHE A 351 -4.85 -16.10 7.81
C PHE A 351 -3.36 -16.39 8.00
N THR A 352 -2.77 -16.98 6.97
CA THR A 352 -1.32 -17.24 6.84
C THR A 352 -0.75 -16.49 5.64
N ASP A 353 0.55 -16.28 5.66
CA ASP A 353 1.32 -15.61 4.62
C ASP A 353 2.15 -16.70 3.89
N ASP A 354 1.61 -17.21 2.78
CA ASP A 354 2.17 -18.36 2.05
C ASP A 354 2.42 -19.59 2.96
N GLY A 355 1.46 -19.90 3.84
CA GLY A 355 1.55 -20.96 4.82
C GLY A 355 2.21 -20.59 6.15
N ALA A 356 2.98 -19.51 6.22
CA ALA A 356 3.59 -19.04 7.45
C ALA A 356 2.57 -18.26 8.33
N PRO A 357 2.64 -18.38 9.67
CA PRO A 357 1.80 -17.60 10.56
C PRO A 357 2.02 -16.08 10.40
N VAL A 358 0.94 -15.32 10.33
CA VAL A 358 1.00 -13.85 10.31
C VAL A 358 1.05 -13.31 11.73
N TYR A 359 2.08 -12.54 12.04
CA TYR A 359 2.18 -11.79 13.30
C TYR A 359 1.20 -10.61 13.27
N ARG A 360 0.39 -10.48 14.30
CA ARG A 360 -0.57 -9.38 14.48
C ARG A 360 -0.34 -8.72 15.81
N GLU A 361 -0.29 -7.39 15.82
CA GLU A 361 -0.01 -6.61 17.01
C GLU A 361 -0.94 -5.40 17.13
N ARG A 362 -1.40 -5.16 18.35
CA ARG A 362 -2.09 -3.92 18.75
C ARG A 362 -1.52 -3.42 20.04
N THR A 363 -0.98 -2.21 20.04
CA THR A 363 -0.61 -1.48 21.26
C THR A 363 -1.72 -0.49 21.60
N ILE A 364 -2.19 -0.54 22.83
CA ILE A 364 -3.14 0.41 23.39
C ILE A 364 -2.33 1.50 24.09
N ASP A 365 -2.70 2.74 23.87
CA ASP A 365 -2.02 3.90 24.42
C ASP A 365 -2.05 3.93 25.94
N TYR A 366 -1.22 4.79 26.52
CA TYR A 366 -1.14 4.97 27.96
C TYR A 366 -2.50 5.34 28.55
N LEU A 367 -2.88 4.62 29.60
CA LEU A 367 -4.12 4.93 30.31
C LEU A 367 -3.95 6.22 31.11
N PRO A 368 -4.82 7.22 30.93
CA PRO A 368 -4.79 8.44 31.69
C PRO A 368 -5.11 8.15 33.16
N ASN A 369 -4.18 8.41 34.03
CA ASN A 369 -4.23 7.99 35.42
C ASN A 369 -3.72 9.08 36.35
N GLU A 370 -3.62 10.32 35.86
CA GLU A 370 -3.09 11.48 36.61
C GLU A 370 -1.74 11.17 37.30
N LYS A 371 -0.93 10.24 36.70
CA LYS A 371 0.34 9.75 37.26
C LYS A 371 0.22 9.11 38.65
N ARG A 372 -1.01 8.74 39.09
CA ARG A 372 -1.22 8.02 40.36
C ARG A 372 -0.86 6.55 40.18
N ASN A 373 -0.38 5.93 41.24
CA ASN A 373 -0.15 4.49 41.26
C ASN A 373 -1.48 3.75 41.35
N VAL A 374 -1.74 2.83 40.41
CA VAL A 374 -2.94 1.99 40.38
C VAL A 374 -2.58 0.53 40.22
N SER A 375 -3.38 -0.33 40.81
CA SER A 375 -3.32 -1.78 40.61
C SER A 375 -4.19 -2.17 39.42
N TYR A 376 -3.59 -2.87 38.48
CA TYR A 376 -4.26 -3.42 37.29
C TYR A 376 -4.76 -4.83 37.61
N LEU A 377 -6.04 -4.94 37.95
CA LEU A 377 -6.62 -6.19 38.47
C LEU A 377 -6.96 -7.17 37.37
N ARG A 378 -7.57 -6.69 36.28
CA ARG A 378 -8.09 -7.51 35.18
C ARG A 378 -8.07 -6.74 33.88
N LEU A 379 -7.63 -7.41 32.81
CA LEU A 379 -7.85 -7.00 31.41
C LEU A 379 -8.63 -8.11 30.73
N GLU A 380 -9.68 -7.74 30.02
CA GLU A 380 -10.54 -8.66 29.27
C GLU A 380 -10.63 -8.20 27.83
N LEU A 381 -10.42 -9.12 26.87
CA LEU A 381 -10.68 -8.91 25.47
C LEU A 381 -11.93 -9.68 25.05
N GLY A 382 -12.83 -9.00 24.36
CA GLY A 382 -13.88 -9.60 23.56
C GLY A 382 -13.32 -9.97 22.19
N MET A 383 -13.31 -11.24 21.88
CA MET A 383 -12.77 -11.73 20.59
C MET A 383 -13.79 -12.59 19.87
N SER A 384 -13.70 -12.63 18.53
CA SER A 384 -14.40 -13.62 17.70
C SER A 384 -13.35 -14.50 17.06
N VAL A 385 -13.46 -15.81 17.26
CA VAL A 385 -12.45 -16.80 16.87
C VAL A 385 -13.12 -17.95 16.10
N ASN A 386 -12.57 -18.31 14.95
CA ASN A 386 -13.01 -19.49 14.20
C ASN A 386 -12.36 -20.76 14.73
N ALA A 387 -13.00 -21.92 14.50
CA ALA A 387 -12.47 -23.23 14.85
C ALA A 387 -11.07 -23.47 14.28
N SER A 388 -10.25 -24.17 15.05
CA SER A 388 -8.89 -24.58 14.68
C SER A 388 -8.60 -25.97 15.19
N ASN A 389 -7.84 -26.73 14.40
CA ASN A 389 -7.35 -28.05 14.81
C ASN A 389 -6.15 -28.00 15.77
N ILE A 390 -5.55 -26.80 15.89
CA ILE A 390 -4.40 -26.52 16.75
C ILE A 390 -4.77 -25.49 17.81
N ASP A 391 -4.13 -25.60 18.98
CA ASP A 391 -4.27 -24.58 20.01
C ASP A 391 -3.66 -23.27 19.52
N GLN A 392 -4.47 -22.23 19.55
CA GLN A 392 -4.08 -20.89 19.19
C GLN A 392 -3.99 -20.05 20.45
N GLU A 393 -3.05 -19.12 20.49
CA GLU A 393 -2.81 -18.27 21.64
C GLU A 393 -2.81 -16.79 21.28
N VAL A 394 -3.21 -15.97 22.24
CA VAL A 394 -3.02 -14.53 22.25
C VAL A 394 -2.19 -14.14 23.46
N PHE A 395 -1.31 -13.19 23.26
CA PHE A 395 -0.33 -12.76 24.25
C PHE A 395 -0.62 -11.33 24.66
N LEU A 396 -0.47 -11.09 25.95
CA LEU A 396 -0.48 -9.76 26.54
C LEU A 396 0.90 -9.45 27.15
N THR A 397 1.44 -8.32 26.81
CA THR A 397 2.56 -7.71 27.54
C THR A 397 2.25 -6.24 27.83
N TRP A 398 3.02 -5.62 28.68
CA TRP A 398 2.86 -4.20 29.02
C TRP A 398 4.19 -3.56 29.35
N THR A 399 4.19 -2.24 29.30
CA THR A 399 5.32 -1.41 29.70
C THR A 399 4.85 -0.34 30.68
N ASP A 400 5.71 0.00 31.63
CA ASP A 400 5.49 1.07 32.62
C ASP A 400 6.54 2.21 32.47
N ASP A 401 7.37 2.15 31.43
CA ASP A 401 8.53 3.02 31.18
C ASP A 401 8.60 3.59 29.76
N TYR A 402 7.45 3.94 29.20
CA TYR A 402 7.35 4.54 27.87
C TYR A 402 7.92 3.67 26.74
N THR A 403 7.53 2.41 26.71
CA THR A 403 7.92 1.40 25.71
C THR A 403 9.39 1.00 25.67
N ARG A 404 10.18 1.44 26.64
CA ARG A 404 11.63 1.09 26.71
C ARG A 404 11.82 -0.38 27.03
N THR A 405 11.05 -0.88 28.02
CA THR A 405 11.09 -2.31 28.40
C THR A 405 9.69 -2.89 28.45
N TRP A 406 9.52 -4.03 27.82
CA TRP A 406 8.26 -4.79 27.85
C TRP A 406 8.39 -5.94 28.84
N LYS A 407 7.36 -6.15 29.67
CA LYS A 407 7.30 -7.29 30.59
C LYS A 407 7.20 -8.59 29.80
N PRO A 408 7.66 -9.73 30.37
CA PRO A 408 7.46 -11.03 29.73
C PRO A 408 5.99 -11.25 29.36
N PRO A 409 5.70 -11.73 28.15
CA PRO A 409 4.33 -11.90 27.68
C PRO A 409 3.60 -13.02 28.42
N ILE A 410 2.31 -12.84 28.64
CA ILE A 410 1.43 -13.84 29.27
C ILE A 410 0.48 -14.36 28.19
N ALA A 411 0.63 -15.64 27.85
CA ALA A 411 -0.22 -16.32 26.89
C ALA A 411 -1.61 -16.65 27.47
N ARG A 412 -2.63 -16.65 26.61
CA ARG A 412 -3.97 -17.18 26.87
C ARG A 412 -4.48 -17.93 25.64
N PRO A 413 -5.11 -19.09 25.84
CA PRO A 413 -5.63 -19.87 24.74
C PRO A 413 -6.85 -19.21 24.11
N LEU A 414 -6.92 -19.28 22.78
CA LEU A 414 -8.10 -18.92 21.99
C LEU A 414 -9.09 -20.10 21.85
N GLY A 415 -8.66 -21.32 22.17
CA GLY A 415 -9.47 -22.55 22.05
C GLY A 415 -9.42 -23.15 20.65
N LYS A 416 -10.12 -24.27 20.50
CA LYS A 416 -10.21 -25.04 19.23
C LYS A 416 -11.58 -24.96 18.57
N GLU A 417 -12.59 -24.53 19.30
CA GLU A 417 -13.98 -24.44 18.84
C GLU A 417 -14.28 -23.03 18.34
N ASP A 418 -15.26 -22.94 17.43
CA ASP A 418 -15.82 -21.67 17.02
C ASP A 418 -16.47 -20.97 18.23
N ASP A 419 -16.01 -19.79 18.55
CA ASP A 419 -16.55 -18.97 19.62
C ASP A 419 -16.69 -17.53 19.11
N PRO A 420 -17.92 -17.12 18.74
CA PRO A 420 -18.16 -15.76 18.27
C PRO A 420 -18.02 -14.71 19.38
N VAL A 421 -17.97 -15.12 20.64
CA VAL A 421 -17.94 -14.22 21.79
C VAL A 421 -16.88 -14.65 22.82
N LYS A 422 -15.72 -15.01 22.34
CA LYS A 422 -14.61 -15.44 23.20
C LYS A 422 -14.17 -14.33 24.13
N ARG A 423 -14.14 -14.63 25.43
CA ARG A 423 -13.61 -13.75 26.47
C ARG A 423 -12.23 -14.22 26.89
N VAL A 424 -11.20 -13.41 26.60
CA VAL A 424 -9.82 -13.69 26.99
C VAL A 424 -9.47 -12.78 28.16
N ILE A 425 -9.04 -13.36 29.29
CA ILE A 425 -8.88 -12.64 30.56
C ILE A 425 -7.48 -12.82 31.13
N TRP A 426 -6.82 -11.70 31.44
CA TRP A 426 -5.63 -11.64 32.28
C TRP A 426 -5.94 -11.00 33.62
N ARG A 427 -5.31 -11.47 34.68
CA ARG A 427 -5.51 -10.97 36.05
C ARG A 427 -4.17 -10.76 36.74
N LYS A 428 -4.18 -9.92 37.81
CA LYS A 428 -3.01 -9.69 38.67
C LYS A 428 -1.79 -9.15 37.90
N MET A 429 -1.99 -8.09 37.13
CA MET A 429 -0.94 -7.51 36.30
C MET A 429 -0.03 -6.52 37.09
N GLY A 430 -0.14 -6.47 38.42
CA GLY A 430 0.66 -5.59 39.26
C GLY A 430 0.18 -4.14 39.26
N ALA A 431 1.01 -3.24 39.78
CA ALA A 431 0.70 -1.82 39.88
C ALA A 431 1.68 -1.00 39.00
N GLY A 432 1.23 0.17 38.59
CA GLY A 432 2.03 1.12 37.82
C GLY A 432 1.36 2.48 37.72
N ARG A 433 2.13 3.51 37.35
CA ARG A 433 1.63 4.89 37.24
C ARG A 433 1.19 5.24 35.82
N GLN A 434 1.88 4.67 34.82
CA GLN A 434 1.59 4.86 33.40
C GLN A 434 1.84 3.53 32.71
N ARG A 435 0.84 3.00 32.06
CA ARG A 435 0.94 1.68 31.44
C ARG A 435 0.34 1.68 30.06
N ALA A 436 1.14 1.22 29.09
CA ALA A 436 0.68 0.83 27.78
C ALA A 436 0.62 -0.69 27.68
N PHE A 437 -0.40 -1.21 27.01
CA PHE A 437 -0.59 -2.64 26.80
C PHE A 437 -0.35 -2.99 25.33
N LYS A 438 0.33 -4.13 25.10
CA LYS A 438 0.52 -4.72 23.79
C LYS A 438 -0.12 -6.09 23.75
N ILE A 439 -0.98 -6.29 22.78
CA ILE A 439 -1.66 -7.54 22.47
C ILE A 439 -1.12 -8.03 21.14
N TYR A 440 -0.69 -9.28 21.07
CA TYR A 440 -0.24 -9.87 19.81
C TYR A 440 -0.62 -11.35 19.71
N THR A 441 -0.69 -11.84 18.47
CA THR A 441 -0.96 -13.24 18.17
C THR A 441 -0.33 -13.62 16.84
N THR A 442 -0.03 -14.91 16.69
CA THR A 442 0.36 -15.56 15.43
C THR A 442 -0.68 -16.59 14.98
N ALA A 443 -1.90 -16.45 15.46
CA ALA A 443 -2.98 -17.39 15.15
C ALA A 443 -3.21 -17.51 13.63
N THR A 444 -3.30 -18.74 13.16
CA THR A 444 -3.53 -19.09 11.74
C THR A 444 -5.01 -19.20 11.39
N THR A 445 -5.89 -18.86 12.33
CA THR A 445 -7.33 -18.78 12.15
C THR A 445 -7.82 -17.34 12.24
N ARG A 446 -9.08 -17.09 11.86
CA ARG A 446 -9.69 -15.80 12.07
C ARG A 446 -9.78 -15.51 13.58
N CYS A 447 -9.20 -14.40 13.98
CA CYS A 447 -9.30 -13.87 15.35
C CYS A 447 -9.51 -12.35 15.26
N ALA A 448 -10.73 -11.90 15.51
CA ALA A 448 -11.06 -10.48 15.53
C ALA A 448 -11.20 -9.99 16.97
N ILE A 449 -10.85 -8.73 17.22
CA ILE A 449 -11.00 -8.09 18.55
C ILE A 449 -12.12 -7.07 18.45
N SER A 450 -13.18 -7.25 19.24
CA SER A 450 -14.35 -6.35 19.25
C SER A 450 -14.39 -5.38 20.41
N ALA A 451 -13.76 -5.73 21.54
CA ALA A 451 -13.78 -4.88 22.73
C ALA A 451 -12.60 -5.19 23.65
N ALA A 452 -12.24 -4.23 24.48
CA ALA A 452 -11.30 -4.44 25.57
C ALA A 452 -11.82 -3.71 26.85
N TYR A 453 -11.75 -4.38 27.97
CA TYR A 453 -12.16 -3.86 29.26
C TYR A 453 -11.04 -4.02 30.28
N ILE A 454 -10.82 -2.97 31.06
CA ILE A 454 -9.84 -3.00 32.14
C ILE A 454 -10.49 -2.64 33.49
N GLU A 455 -10.07 -3.39 34.48
CA GLU A 455 -10.41 -3.13 35.89
C GLU A 455 -9.17 -2.68 36.64
N VAL A 456 -9.23 -1.47 37.17
CA VAL A 456 -8.14 -0.86 37.94
C VAL A 456 -8.65 -0.46 39.33
N GLN A 457 -7.78 -0.48 40.33
CA GLN A 457 -8.04 -0.02 41.67
C GLN A 457 -6.94 0.93 42.11
N GLY A 458 -7.31 2.04 42.74
CA GLY A 458 -6.34 2.94 43.34
C GLY A 458 -5.44 2.17 44.31
N ALA A 459 -4.14 2.23 44.12
CA ALA A 459 -3.22 1.73 45.10
C ALA A 459 -3.13 2.79 46.20
N ASN A 460 -3.54 2.42 47.43
CA ASN A 460 -3.25 3.26 48.58
C ASN A 460 -1.74 3.40 48.67
N ALA A 461 -1.26 4.65 48.67
CA ALA A 461 0.15 4.99 48.86
C ALA A 461 0.63 4.57 50.24
#